data_632abb45bed218c78ac12b6b8fccbb63
#
_entry.id   632abb45bed218c78ac12b6b8fccbb63
#
_cell.length_a   1.000
_cell.length_b   1.000
_cell.length_c   1.000
_cell.angle_alpha   90.00
_cell.angle_beta   90.00
_cell.angle_gamma   90.00
#
_symmetry.space_group_name_H-M   'P 1'
#
loop_
_entity.id
_entity.type
_entity.pdbx_description
1 polymer ?
#
loop_
_entity_poly.entity_id
_entity_poly.type
_entity_poly.pdbx_seq_one_letter_code
_entity_poly.pdbx_strand_id
1 'polypeptide(L)'
;MLKDLAIIDYEFRQILLAVTIDIEHFAKIQLLDKLERRGEDGYSIVSSFLESNDRCNKDGPVSNYVKTEIDRGKSGCYTNDLVARYPSYDYPVWVFMELIPFGTFNQFVQFVAGKYSDKKLRNSFYRLQSVKSLYAQLASLRLL
;
A
#
# COMPACT_ATOMS: atom_id res chain seq x y z
N MET A 1 5.19 38.33 -5.18
CA MET A 1 3.94 37.72 -4.69
C MET A 1 3.63 36.38 -5.33
N LEU A 2 3.36 36.26 -6.65
CA LEU A 2 3.07 34.93 -7.28
C LEU A 2 4.25 33.96 -7.24
N LYS A 3 5.49 34.46 -7.39
CA LYS A 3 6.70 33.63 -7.29
C LYS A 3 6.90 33.10 -5.87
N ASP A 4 6.68 33.91 -4.87
CA ASP A 4 6.82 33.53 -3.46
C ASP A 4 5.79 32.45 -3.09
N LEU A 5 4.55 32.58 -3.57
CA LEU A 5 3.50 31.59 -3.38
C LEU A 5 3.86 30.26 -4.05
N ALA A 6 4.45 30.29 -5.25
CA ALA A 6 4.88 29.09 -5.96
C ALA A 6 6.03 28.36 -5.22
N ILE A 7 6.96 29.11 -4.62
CA ILE A 7 8.05 28.54 -3.82
C ILE A 7 7.48 27.87 -2.55
N ILE A 8 6.61 28.55 -1.83
CA ILE A 8 5.97 28.01 -0.62
C ILE A 8 5.17 26.74 -0.96
N ASP A 9 4.39 26.74 -2.04
CA ASP A 9 3.65 25.57 -2.50
C ASP A 9 4.59 24.40 -2.82
N TYR A 10 5.70 24.66 -3.52
CA TYR A 10 6.69 23.63 -3.83
C TYR A 10 7.31 23.03 -2.56
N GLU A 11 7.80 23.86 -1.62
CA GLU A 11 8.40 23.39 -0.37
C GLU A 11 7.40 22.59 0.47
N PHE A 12 6.16 23.06 0.57
CA PHE A 12 5.09 22.37 1.28
C PHE A 12 4.83 20.98 0.70
N ARG A 13 4.78 20.87 -0.64
CA ARG A 13 4.61 19.57 -1.32
C ARG A 13 5.77 18.61 -1.06
N GLN A 14 7.01 19.10 -1.01
CA GLN A 14 8.17 18.27 -0.69
C GLN A 14 8.09 17.70 0.72
N ILE A 15 7.72 18.53 1.70
CA ILE A 15 7.53 18.10 3.09
C ILE A 15 6.40 17.06 3.19
N LEU A 16 5.26 17.31 2.56
CA LEU A 16 4.13 16.36 2.57
C LEU A 16 4.50 15.02 1.92
N LEU A 17 5.25 15.06 0.82
CA LEU A 17 5.70 13.84 0.15
C LEU A 17 6.63 13.03 1.06
N ALA A 18 7.61 13.67 1.68
CA ALA A 18 8.52 13.02 2.61
C ALA A 18 7.77 12.37 3.78
N VAL A 19 6.88 13.11 4.43
CA VAL A 19 6.06 12.61 5.54
C VAL A 19 5.18 11.42 5.12
N THR A 20 4.63 11.45 3.91
CA THR A 20 3.78 10.35 3.41
C THR A 20 4.59 9.09 3.18
N ILE A 21 5.79 9.21 2.61
CA ILE A 21 6.71 8.08 2.41
C ILE A 21 7.13 7.47 3.76
N ASP A 22 7.45 8.31 4.73
CA ASP A 22 7.82 7.86 6.08
C ASP A 22 6.67 7.12 6.78
N ILE A 23 5.44 7.63 6.67
CA ILE A 23 4.25 6.99 7.23
C ILE A 23 4.01 5.63 6.56
N GLU A 24 4.13 5.54 5.24
CA GLU A 24 3.97 4.29 4.51
C GLU A 24 5.01 3.26 4.95
N HIS A 25 6.29 3.65 4.98
CA HIS A 25 7.39 2.79 5.40
C HIS A 25 7.22 2.31 6.84
N PHE A 26 6.88 3.20 7.76
CA PHE A 26 6.62 2.85 9.16
C PHE A 26 5.44 1.88 9.31
N ALA A 27 4.37 2.08 8.55
CA ALA A 27 3.20 1.21 8.55
C ALA A 27 3.55 -0.21 8.05
N LYS A 28 4.38 -0.32 7.00
CA LYS A 28 4.88 -1.60 6.49
C LYS A 28 5.70 -2.34 7.53
N ILE A 29 6.64 -1.66 8.19
CA ILE A 29 7.46 -2.24 9.27
C ILE A 29 6.59 -2.74 10.43
N GLN A 30 5.61 -1.94 10.86
CA GLN A 30 4.70 -2.31 11.94
C GLN A 30 3.86 -3.54 11.60
N LEU A 31 3.42 -3.67 10.35
CA LEU A 31 2.67 -4.82 9.90
C LEU A 31 3.56 -6.08 9.90
N LEU A 32 4.79 -5.98 9.40
CA LEU A 32 5.76 -7.08 9.40
C LEU A 32 6.06 -7.57 10.83
N ASP A 33 6.39 -6.66 11.74
CA ASP A 33 6.65 -7.00 13.16
C ASP A 33 5.45 -7.75 13.79
N LYS A 34 4.24 -7.34 13.47
CA LYS A 34 3.03 -8.02 13.98
C LYS A 34 2.83 -9.40 13.39
N LEU A 35 3.08 -9.59 12.11
CA LEU A 35 2.98 -10.91 11.46
C LEU A 35 4.04 -11.86 11.98
N GLU A 36 5.28 -11.40 12.13
CA GLU A 36 6.38 -12.16 12.69
C GLU A 36 6.10 -12.62 14.12
N ARG A 37 5.65 -11.72 15.01
CA ARG A 37 5.29 -12.06 16.38
C ARG A 37 4.16 -13.08 16.51
N ARG A 38 3.33 -13.21 15.47
CA ARG A 38 2.26 -14.20 15.40
C ARG A 38 2.68 -15.52 14.80
N GLY A 39 3.92 -15.61 14.33
CA GLY A 39 4.45 -16.79 13.65
C GLY A 39 3.76 -17.06 12.31
N GLU A 40 3.22 -16.02 11.66
CA GLU A 40 2.59 -16.17 10.34
C GLU A 40 3.65 -16.48 9.29
N ASP A 41 3.30 -17.44 8.44
CA ASP A 41 4.05 -17.67 7.21
C ASP A 41 3.77 -16.52 6.23
N GLY A 42 4.86 -15.87 5.79
CA GLY A 42 4.79 -14.70 4.91
C GLY A 42 4.17 -14.97 3.55
N TYR A 43 4.12 -16.24 3.10
CA TYR A 43 3.48 -16.62 1.84
C TYR A 43 1.99 -16.89 2.02
N SER A 44 1.62 -17.63 3.06
CA SER A 44 0.23 -18.03 3.29
C SER A 44 -0.70 -16.85 3.56
N ILE A 45 -0.21 -15.81 4.23
CA ILE A 45 -1.01 -14.59 4.48
C ILE A 45 -1.30 -13.83 3.19
N VAL A 46 -0.36 -13.77 2.26
CA VAL A 46 -0.53 -13.14 0.95
C VAL A 46 -1.51 -13.95 0.10
N SER A 47 -1.34 -15.27 0.02
CA SER A 47 -2.26 -16.16 -0.71
C SER A 47 -3.69 -16.04 -0.19
N SER A 48 -3.88 -16.05 1.13
CA SER A 48 -5.19 -15.87 1.76
C SER A 48 -5.83 -14.51 1.44
N PHE A 49 -5.03 -13.46 1.33
CA PHE A 49 -5.51 -12.14 0.92
C PHE A 49 -5.94 -12.14 -0.55
N LEU A 50 -5.12 -12.70 -1.44
CA LEU A 50 -5.40 -12.77 -2.86
C LEU A 50 -6.65 -13.61 -3.21
N GLU A 51 -6.92 -14.64 -2.41
CA GLU A 51 -8.12 -15.48 -2.52
C GLU A 51 -9.36 -14.83 -1.91
N SER A 52 -9.18 -13.81 -1.07
CA SER A 52 -10.30 -13.11 -0.46
C SER A 52 -11.12 -12.36 -1.52
N ASN A 53 -12.44 -12.36 -1.35
CA ASN A 53 -13.31 -11.55 -2.19
C ASN A 53 -13.30 -10.10 -1.67
N ASP A 54 -12.92 -9.16 -2.53
CA ASP A 54 -13.11 -7.75 -2.22
C ASP A 54 -14.59 -7.41 -2.27
N ARG A 55 -15.17 -7.08 -1.12
CA ARG A 55 -16.59 -6.68 -1.01
C ARG A 55 -16.90 -5.38 -1.76
N CYS A 56 -15.87 -4.63 -2.12
CA CYS A 56 -16.00 -3.34 -2.80
C CYS A 56 -15.86 -3.44 -4.33
N ASN A 57 -15.28 -4.53 -4.84
CA ASN A 57 -15.10 -4.74 -6.28
C ASN A 57 -16.10 -5.76 -6.83
N LYS A 58 -16.91 -5.32 -7.78
CA LYS A 58 -17.82 -6.19 -8.53
C LYS A 58 -17.10 -7.12 -9.53
N ASP A 59 -15.79 -6.96 -9.68
CA ASP A 59 -14.99 -7.54 -10.77
C ASP A 59 -14.25 -8.84 -10.41
N GLY A 60 -14.59 -9.47 -9.28
CA GLY A 60 -14.04 -10.77 -8.94
C GLY A 60 -13.01 -10.75 -7.79
N PRO A 61 -12.19 -11.81 -7.66
CA PRO A 61 -11.25 -11.93 -6.56
C PRO A 61 -10.16 -10.84 -6.58
N VAL A 62 -9.70 -10.45 -5.40
CA VAL A 62 -8.62 -9.45 -5.20
C VAL A 62 -7.39 -9.76 -6.06
N SER A 63 -7.11 -11.04 -6.31
CA SER A 63 -5.98 -11.49 -7.14
C SER A 63 -5.97 -10.87 -8.54
N ASN A 64 -7.11 -10.67 -9.19
CA ASN A 64 -7.18 -10.12 -10.55
C ASN A 64 -6.76 -8.65 -10.57
N TYR A 65 -7.27 -7.87 -9.64
CA TYR A 65 -6.91 -6.46 -9.49
C TYR A 65 -5.43 -6.29 -9.14
N VAL A 66 -4.95 -7.01 -8.12
CA VAL A 66 -3.56 -6.92 -7.65
C VAL A 66 -2.56 -7.32 -8.74
N LYS A 67 -2.82 -8.38 -9.49
CA LYS A 67 -1.98 -8.77 -10.63
C LYS A 67 -1.90 -7.66 -11.67
N THR A 68 -3.02 -7.04 -12.00
CA THR A 68 -3.05 -5.92 -12.94
C THR A 68 -2.22 -4.73 -12.44
N GLU A 69 -2.28 -4.41 -11.15
CA GLU A 69 -1.49 -3.33 -10.55
C GLU A 69 0.02 -3.65 -10.56
N ILE A 70 0.39 -4.87 -10.22
CA ILE A 70 1.80 -5.34 -10.29
C ILE A 70 2.31 -5.30 -11.73
N ASP A 71 1.51 -5.75 -12.69
CA ASP A 71 1.87 -5.74 -14.10
C ASP A 71 2.05 -4.32 -14.66
N ARG A 72 1.24 -3.37 -14.23
CA ARG A 72 1.44 -1.94 -14.55
C ARG A 72 2.75 -1.40 -13.97
N GLY A 73 3.15 -1.85 -12.78
CA GLY A 73 4.39 -1.46 -12.13
C GLY A 73 5.67 -2.06 -12.76
N LYS A 74 5.57 -3.07 -13.62
CA LYS A 74 6.72 -3.74 -14.27
C LYS A 74 7.57 -2.82 -15.15
N SER A 75 7.07 -1.66 -15.54
CA SER A 75 7.85 -0.66 -16.29
C SER A 75 8.94 0.02 -15.46
N GLY A 76 8.90 -0.09 -14.13
CA GLY A 76 9.95 0.40 -13.24
C GLY A 76 11.13 -0.55 -13.15
N CYS A 77 12.38 -0.05 -13.26
CA CYS A 77 13.59 -0.87 -13.21
C CYS A 77 13.66 -1.75 -11.95
N TYR A 78 13.43 -1.16 -10.79
CA TYR A 78 13.46 -1.87 -9.50
C TYR A 78 12.34 -2.93 -9.37
N THR A 79 11.13 -2.57 -9.77
CA THR A 79 9.97 -3.47 -9.70
C THR A 79 10.11 -4.66 -10.62
N ASN A 80 10.69 -4.44 -11.81
CA ASN A 80 10.93 -5.51 -12.78
C ASN A 80 11.88 -6.58 -12.22
N ASP A 81 12.95 -6.19 -11.56
CA ASP A 81 13.91 -7.12 -10.94
C ASP A 81 13.26 -7.95 -9.82
N LEU A 82 12.40 -7.32 -9.01
CA LEU A 82 11.66 -8.03 -7.97
C LEU A 82 10.69 -9.05 -8.56
N VAL A 83 9.90 -8.65 -9.55
CA VAL A 83 8.93 -9.54 -10.21
C VAL A 83 9.63 -10.70 -10.94
N ALA A 84 10.79 -10.45 -11.57
CA ALA A 84 11.55 -11.48 -12.25
C ALA A 84 12.04 -12.60 -11.31
N ARG A 85 12.27 -12.28 -10.04
CA ARG A 85 12.68 -13.27 -9.02
C ARG A 85 11.52 -14.17 -8.56
N TYR A 86 10.27 -13.75 -8.77
CA TYR A 86 9.06 -14.44 -8.29
C TYR A 86 8.05 -14.63 -9.44
N PRO A 87 8.36 -15.46 -10.43
CA PRO A 87 7.59 -15.55 -11.69
C PRO A 87 6.15 -16.08 -11.50
N SER A 88 5.89 -16.81 -10.43
CA SER A 88 4.59 -17.48 -10.16
C SER A 88 3.60 -16.61 -9.37
N TYR A 89 3.86 -15.33 -9.19
CA TYR A 89 3.08 -14.44 -8.30
C TYR A 89 3.01 -14.92 -6.83
N ASP A 90 3.92 -15.82 -6.46
CA ASP A 90 4.05 -16.30 -5.09
C ASP A 90 5.06 -15.43 -4.34
N TYR A 91 4.57 -14.30 -3.87
CA TYR A 91 5.39 -13.30 -3.20
C TYR A 91 5.37 -13.47 -1.69
N PRO A 92 6.53 -13.47 -1.03
CA PRO A 92 6.56 -13.30 0.42
C PRO A 92 6.05 -11.90 0.79
N VAL A 93 5.48 -11.77 1.97
CA VAL A 93 4.78 -10.55 2.41
C VAL A 93 5.61 -9.27 2.27
N TRP A 94 6.92 -9.32 2.54
CA TRP A 94 7.80 -8.15 2.40
C TRP A 94 7.99 -7.71 0.95
N VAL A 95 8.09 -8.65 0.00
CA VAL A 95 8.13 -8.34 -1.44
C VAL A 95 6.76 -7.84 -1.91
N PHE A 96 5.71 -8.53 -1.51
CA PHE A 96 4.34 -8.17 -1.85
C PHE A 96 4.02 -6.70 -1.51
N MET A 97 4.39 -6.26 -0.29
CA MET A 97 4.14 -4.89 0.16
C MET A 97 4.94 -3.84 -0.62
N GLU A 98 6.07 -4.21 -1.23
CA GLU A 98 6.82 -3.28 -2.11
C GLU A 98 6.23 -3.20 -3.53
N LEU A 99 5.55 -4.25 -3.98
CA LEU A 99 4.98 -4.31 -5.32
C LEU A 99 3.59 -3.66 -5.43
N ILE A 100 2.85 -3.57 -4.33
CA ILE A 100 1.48 -3.08 -4.33
C ILE A 100 1.42 -1.57 -4.06
N PRO A 101 0.47 -0.85 -4.68
CA PRO A 101 0.25 0.55 -4.37
C PRO A 101 -0.31 0.74 -2.96
N PHE A 102 -0.11 1.92 -2.39
CA PHE A 102 -0.55 2.25 -1.02
C PHE A 102 -2.04 1.99 -0.76
N GLY A 103 -2.88 2.16 -1.78
CA GLY A 103 -4.31 1.84 -1.68
C GLY A 103 -4.57 0.36 -1.41
N THR A 104 -3.88 -0.53 -2.13
CA THR A 104 -3.96 -1.99 -1.95
C THR A 104 -3.31 -2.41 -0.64
N PHE A 105 -2.21 -1.75 -0.23
CA PHE A 105 -1.61 -1.96 1.09
C PHE A 105 -2.62 -1.69 2.23
N ASN A 106 -3.41 -0.63 2.14
CA ASN A 106 -4.46 -0.36 3.13
C ASN A 106 -5.52 -1.46 3.19
N GLN A 107 -5.92 -2.02 2.04
CA GLN A 107 -6.83 -3.17 2.00
C GLN A 107 -6.20 -4.41 2.64
N PHE A 108 -4.92 -4.65 2.40
CA PHE A 108 -4.18 -5.73 3.04
C PHE A 108 -4.11 -5.57 4.56
N VAL A 109 -3.82 -4.36 5.07
CA VAL A 109 -3.85 -4.06 6.51
C VAL A 109 -5.24 -4.34 7.10
N GLN A 110 -6.31 -3.95 6.41
CA GLN A 110 -7.68 -4.20 6.85
C GLN A 110 -8.00 -5.70 6.89
N PHE A 111 -7.57 -6.46 5.88
CA PHE A 111 -7.71 -7.91 5.82
C PHE A 111 -7.02 -8.58 7.01
N VAL A 112 -5.76 -8.24 7.27
CA VAL A 112 -4.99 -8.76 8.41
C VAL A 112 -5.66 -8.39 9.74
N ALA A 113 -6.11 -7.14 9.89
CA ALA A 113 -6.84 -6.70 11.08
C ALA A 113 -8.15 -7.47 11.31
N GLY A 114 -8.85 -7.80 10.24
CA GLY A 114 -10.07 -8.63 10.27
C GLY A 114 -9.76 -10.07 10.65
N LYS A 115 -8.75 -10.68 10.02
CA LYS A 115 -8.33 -12.07 10.29
C LYS A 115 -7.99 -12.30 11.75
N TYR A 116 -7.33 -11.34 12.41
CA TYR A 116 -6.90 -11.47 13.80
C TYR A 116 -7.76 -10.70 14.81
N SER A 117 -8.85 -10.07 14.39
CA SER A 117 -9.69 -9.21 15.24
C SER A 117 -8.89 -8.13 16.00
N ASP A 118 -7.79 -7.64 15.38
CA ASP A 118 -6.86 -6.67 16.00
C ASP A 118 -7.43 -5.26 15.94
N LYS A 119 -7.99 -4.79 17.04
CA LYS A 119 -8.55 -3.43 17.16
C LYS A 119 -7.51 -2.33 16.93
N LYS A 120 -6.25 -2.54 17.36
CA LYS A 120 -5.18 -1.55 17.18
C LYS A 120 -4.82 -1.41 15.70
N LEU A 121 -4.68 -2.54 15.01
CA LEU A 121 -4.40 -2.56 13.58
C LEU A 121 -5.57 -1.95 12.77
N ARG A 122 -6.82 -2.24 13.16
CA ARG A 122 -8.01 -1.62 12.56
C ARG A 122 -8.01 -0.10 12.70
N ASN A 123 -7.67 0.41 13.88
CA ASN A 123 -7.57 1.86 14.09
C ASN A 123 -6.44 2.50 13.26
N SER A 124 -5.33 1.78 13.08
CA SER A 124 -4.24 2.21 12.19
C SER A 124 -4.71 2.30 10.74
N PHE A 125 -5.54 1.37 10.28
CA PHE A 125 -6.15 1.42 8.95
C PHE A 125 -6.94 2.72 8.72
N TYR A 126 -7.78 3.14 9.65
CA TYR A 126 -8.53 4.40 9.51
C TYR A 126 -7.61 5.61 9.39
N ARG A 127 -6.51 5.64 10.13
CA ARG A 127 -5.50 6.72 10.02
C ARG A 127 -4.82 6.71 8.65
N LEU A 128 -4.42 5.53 8.14
CA LEU A 128 -3.82 5.38 6.82
C LEU A 128 -4.79 5.78 5.70
N GLN A 129 -6.07 5.48 5.85
CA GLN A 129 -7.10 5.90 4.89
C GLN A 129 -7.26 7.42 4.84
N SER A 130 -7.14 8.10 5.98
CA SER A 130 -7.14 9.56 6.04
C SER A 130 -5.94 10.16 5.29
N VAL A 131 -4.75 9.58 5.44
CA VAL A 131 -3.55 9.98 4.69
C VAL A 131 -3.76 9.78 3.18
N LYS A 132 -4.35 8.66 2.76
CA LYS A 132 -4.70 8.41 1.35
C LYS A 132 -5.65 9.48 0.80
N SER A 133 -6.65 9.88 1.58
CA SER A 133 -7.58 10.96 1.20
C SER A 133 -6.87 12.29 0.99
N LEU A 134 -5.95 12.66 1.88
CA LEU A 134 -5.12 13.85 1.72
C LEU A 134 -4.26 13.79 0.46
N TYR A 135 -3.68 12.63 0.16
CA TYR A 135 -2.87 12.44 -1.05
C TYR A 135 -3.69 12.61 -2.33
N ALA A 136 -4.90 12.06 -2.37
CA ALA A 136 -5.81 12.20 -3.50
C ALA A 136 -6.23 13.66 -3.70
N GLN A 137 -6.49 14.40 -2.61
CA GLN A 137 -6.82 15.82 -2.66
C GLN A 137 -5.64 16.66 -3.20
N LEU A 138 -4.41 16.38 -2.74
CA LEU A 138 -3.20 17.05 -3.24
C LEU A 138 -2.91 16.74 -4.70
N ALA A 139 -3.17 15.51 -5.15
CA ALA A 139 -3.02 15.14 -6.55
C ALA A 139 -4.04 15.84 -7.46
N SER A 140 -5.28 16.05 -6.98
CA SER A 140 -6.32 16.77 -7.73
C SER A 140 -6.02 18.26 -7.89
N LEU A 141 -5.30 18.87 -6.94
CA LEU A 141 -4.85 20.27 -7.05
C LEU A 141 -3.74 20.48 -8.09
N ARG A 142 -3.12 19.41 -8.60
CA ARG A 142 -2.13 19.48 -9.70
C ARG A 142 -2.74 19.75 -11.07
N LEU A 143 -4.05 19.61 -11.22
CA LEU A 143 -4.76 19.74 -12.50
C LEU A 143 -5.41 21.12 -12.69
N LEU A 144 -5.22 22.05 -11.75
CA LEU A 144 -5.56 23.46 -11.84
C LEU A 144 -4.33 24.33 -12.00
#